data_2618a03e0a5622192cde1f480060fc85
#
_entry.id   2618a03e0a5622192cde1f480060fc85
#
_cell.length_a   1.000
_cell.length_b   1.000
_cell.length_c   1.000
_cell.angle_alpha   90.00
_cell.angle_beta   90.00
_cell.angle_gamma   90.00
#
_symmetry.space_group_name_H-M   'P 1'
#
loop_
_entity.id
_entity.type
_entity.pdbx_description
1 polymer ?
#
loop_
_entity_poly.entity_id
_entity_poly.type
_entity_poly.pdbx_seq_one_letter_code
_entity_poly.pdbx_strand_id
1 'polypeptide(L)'
;MVYDLVPTAGYFIGVNPEMNCLALAASDFAGNLITEKTRVPYVYKNSPENLEEISRIINEFIESLPVSREEILQVCVNVAERVNPVQGNAYNMFTFLKESLTDKLTQLIQLPVCIENDTRSMAFAELINGQCKGLKDIIFVNVCWGIGIGIIIDGKLYYGKSGYSGEFGHMTAYNNNIICHCGKIGCIETEVSGRALKRKLVEKIKEGKTSILSERVLKKNEDLSLQDILDAIAKEDVLSLATLQYIADELGKQLAGVINIFNPEMLVIGGEMSVTGDYLTLPVKMGIKKFSLNIMNEDSKIVTSSLKGLAGITGACLIARYRFLNDNKQT
;
A
#
# COMPACT_ATOMS: atom_id res chain seq x y z
N MET A 1 0.65 35.19 18.81
CA MET A 1 1.95 34.47 18.79
C MET A 1 1.72 33.23 17.95
N VAL A 2 2.43 33.07 16.85
CA VAL A 2 2.35 31.88 16.00
C VAL A 2 3.53 31.00 16.38
N TYR A 3 3.27 29.78 16.81
CA TYR A 3 4.30 28.76 17.04
C TYR A 3 4.44 27.92 15.79
N ASP A 4 5.66 27.67 15.38
CA ASP A 4 5.96 26.75 14.29
C ASP A 4 6.78 25.57 14.83
N LEU A 5 6.73 24.43 14.10
CA LEU A 5 7.51 23.25 14.45
C LEU A 5 8.97 23.49 14.10
N VAL A 6 9.88 23.11 14.99
CA VAL A 6 11.31 23.09 14.70
C VAL A 6 11.63 21.79 13.95
N PRO A 7 11.98 21.83 12.67
CA PRO A 7 12.19 20.61 11.87
C PRO A 7 13.28 19.69 12.44
N THR A 8 14.31 20.27 13.07
CA THR A 8 15.45 19.56 13.65
C THR A 8 15.21 19.06 15.07
N ALA A 9 13.98 19.15 15.60
CA ALA A 9 13.66 18.66 16.95
C ALA A 9 13.70 17.13 17.07
N GLY A 10 13.82 16.41 15.96
CA GLY A 10 13.95 14.96 15.90
C GLY A 10 13.58 14.41 14.53
N TYR A 11 13.86 13.13 14.33
CA TYR A 11 13.70 12.47 13.05
C TYR A 11 12.91 11.17 13.19
N PHE A 12 12.29 10.76 12.09
CA PHE A 12 11.47 9.56 11.99
C PHE A 12 11.89 8.73 10.79
N ILE A 13 11.95 7.42 11.00
CA ILE A 13 12.32 6.48 9.94
C ILE A 13 11.07 5.76 9.45
N GLY A 14 10.89 5.75 8.14
CA GLY A 14 9.91 4.93 7.46
C GLY A 14 10.59 3.74 6.79
N VAL A 15 9.95 2.57 6.89
CA VAL A 15 10.35 1.35 6.20
C VAL A 15 9.13 0.79 5.48
N ASN A 16 9.23 0.61 4.17
CA ASN A 16 8.13 0.12 3.35
C ASN A 16 8.59 -1.06 2.48
N PRO A 17 8.15 -2.28 2.79
CA PRO A 17 8.41 -3.42 1.92
C PRO A 17 7.75 -3.21 0.55
N GLU A 18 8.54 -3.39 -0.50
CA GLU A 18 8.10 -3.44 -1.90
C GLU A 18 8.44 -4.82 -2.47
N MET A 19 8.01 -5.10 -3.68
CA MET A 19 8.36 -6.36 -4.32
C MET A 19 9.89 -6.46 -4.46
N ASN A 20 10.48 -7.47 -3.79
CA ASN A 20 11.92 -7.78 -3.80
C ASN A 20 12.85 -6.69 -3.22
N CYS A 21 12.33 -5.70 -2.52
CA CYS A 21 13.17 -4.71 -1.81
C CYS A 21 12.48 -4.10 -0.59
N LEU A 22 13.27 -3.50 0.28
CA LEU A 22 12.83 -2.56 1.29
C LEU A 22 13.11 -1.14 0.80
N ALA A 23 12.09 -0.30 0.82
CA ALA A 23 12.26 1.13 0.69
C ALA A 23 12.41 1.75 2.07
N LEU A 24 13.40 2.62 2.24
CA LEU A 24 13.68 3.32 3.48
C LEU A 24 13.79 4.83 3.21
N ALA A 25 13.32 5.62 4.14
CA ALA A 25 13.50 7.07 4.14
C ALA A 25 13.50 7.61 5.58
N ALA A 26 14.04 8.81 5.74
CA ALA A 26 13.97 9.56 6.98
C ALA A 26 13.20 10.87 6.75
N SER A 27 12.43 11.31 7.74
CA SER A 27 11.79 12.61 7.76
C SER A 27 12.19 13.42 9.00
N ASP A 28 12.12 14.75 8.85
CA ASP A 28 12.27 15.67 9.96
C ASP A 28 11.01 15.72 10.85
N PHE A 29 11.07 16.52 11.91
CA PHE A 29 9.94 16.68 12.85
C PHE A 29 8.74 17.40 12.22
N ALA A 30 8.92 18.15 11.14
CA ALA A 30 7.83 18.77 10.39
C ALA A 30 7.14 17.76 9.43
N GLY A 31 7.77 16.62 9.17
CA GLY A 31 7.26 15.56 8.30
C GLY A 31 7.76 15.66 6.85
N ASN A 32 8.80 16.46 6.60
CA ASN A 32 9.44 16.52 5.29
C ASN A 32 10.49 15.41 5.19
N LEU A 33 10.57 14.73 4.05
CA LEU A 33 11.64 13.77 3.81
C LEU A 33 12.99 14.50 3.74
N ILE A 34 13.97 14.03 4.53
CA ILE A 34 15.34 14.54 4.55
C ILE A 34 16.30 13.67 3.73
N THR A 35 15.83 12.52 3.26
CA THR A 35 16.58 11.61 2.39
C THR A 35 15.76 11.30 1.15
N GLU A 36 16.47 10.95 0.07
CA GLU A 36 15.83 10.25 -1.03
C GLU A 36 15.40 8.84 -0.57
N LYS A 37 14.41 8.27 -1.27
CA LYS A 37 13.97 6.90 -1.04
C LYS A 37 15.08 5.92 -1.40
N THR A 38 15.69 5.30 -0.40
CA THR A 38 16.69 4.23 -0.58
C THR A 38 15.97 2.90 -0.78
N ARG A 39 16.39 2.11 -1.76
CA ARG A 39 15.90 0.74 -1.97
C ARG A 39 17.03 -0.26 -1.77
N VAL A 40 16.79 -1.23 -0.88
CA VAL A 40 17.72 -2.31 -0.58
C VAL A 40 17.08 -3.64 -0.98
N PRO A 41 17.75 -4.51 -1.75
CA PRO A 41 17.24 -5.83 -2.08
C PRO A 41 16.84 -6.61 -0.82
N TYR A 42 15.62 -7.10 -0.80
CA TYR A 42 15.08 -7.89 0.31
C TYR A 42 13.88 -8.70 -0.16
N VAL A 43 13.83 -9.97 0.23
CA VAL A 43 12.71 -10.85 -0.05
C VAL A 43 12.23 -11.43 1.28
N TYR A 44 10.98 -11.16 1.63
CA TYR A 44 10.38 -11.69 2.85
C TYR A 44 10.41 -13.21 2.90
N LYS A 45 10.86 -13.74 4.04
CA LYS A 45 10.76 -15.14 4.42
C LYS A 45 10.32 -15.24 5.88
N ASN A 46 9.48 -16.19 6.19
CA ASN A 46 9.02 -16.41 7.57
C ASN A 46 10.08 -17.19 8.37
N SER A 47 11.22 -16.56 8.64
CA SER A 47 12.32 -17.16 9.40
C SER A 47 13.01 -16.16 10.32
N PRO A 48 13.69 -16.63 11.39
CA PRO A 48 14.47 -15.77 12.28
C PRO A 48 15.56 -14.97 11.56
N GLU A 49 16.27 -15.61 10.64
CA GLU A 49 17.38 -14.99 9.88
C GLU A 49 16.86 -13.82 9.03
N ASN A 50 15.66 -13.95 8.48
CA ASN A 50 15.06 -12.87 7.68
C ASN A 50 14.58 -11.70 8.55
N LEU A 51 14.18 -11.96 9.79
CA LEU A 51 13.89 -10.90 10.76
C LEU A 51 15.17 -10.17 11.22
N GLU A 52 16.27 -10.89 11.37
CA GLU A 52 17.58 -10.29 11.62
C GLU A 52 18.07 -9.48 10.42
N GLU A 53 17.86 -9.98 9.21
CA GLU A 53 18.21 -9.29 7.96
C GLU A 53 17.49 -7.95 7.81
N ILE A 54 16.16 -7.89 7.99
CA ILE A 54 15.43 -6.62 7.92
C ILE A 54 15.90 -5.64 9.00
N SER A 55 16.17 -6.13 10.21
CA SER A 55 16.67 -5.30 11.31
C SER A 55 18.07 -4.74 11.03
N ARG A 56 18.94 -5.55 10.43
CA ARG A 56 20.29 -5.12 9.98
C ARG A 56 20.18 -4.04 8.91
N ILE A 57 19.36 -4.24 7.89
CA ILE A 57 19.15 -3.25 6.81
C ILE A 57 18.67 -1.92 7.39
N ILE A 58 17.74 -1.94 8.35
CA ILE A 58 17.24 -0.72 9.01
C ILE A 58 18.36 -0.05 9.80
N ASN A 59 19.16 -0.79 10.57
CA ASN A 59 20.27 -0.25 11.34
C ASN A 59 21.34 0.36 10.43
N GLU A 60 21.74 -0.31 9.35
CA GLU A 60 22.70 0.21 8.37
C GLU A 60 22.21 1.50 7.71
N PHE A 61 20.90 1.58 7.40
CA PHE A 61 20.31 2.80 6.90
C PHE A 61 20.38 3.94 7.93
N ILE A 62 20.03 3.67 9.20
CA ILE A 62 20.11 4.64 10.29
C ILE A 62 21.55 5.18 10.44
N GLU A 63 22.54 4.30 10.41
CA GLU A 63 23.96 4.69 10.54
C GLU A 63 24.48 5.49 9.34
N SER A 64 23.83 5.39 8.19
CA SER A 64 24.16 6.17 6.98
C SER A 64 23.59 7.59 6.97
N LEU A 65 22.73 7.92 7.92
CA LEU A 65 22.04 9.23 7.96
C LEU A 65 22.99 10.34 8.45
N PRO A 66 22.80 11.58 8.00
CA PRO A 66 23.59 12.75 8.46
C PRO A 66 23.13 13.28 9.82
N VAL A 67 22.45 12.47 10.63
CA VAL A 67 21.92 12.80 11.94
C VAL A 67 22.33 11.72 12.94
N SER A 68 22.43 12.07 14.22
CA SER A 68 22.81 11.10 15.25
C SER A 68 21.65 10.14 15.55
N ARG A 69 21.97 8.95 16.04
CA ARG A 69 20.97 7.93 16.39
C ARG A 69 20.02 8.39 17.49
N GLU A 70 20.52 9.18 18.41
CA GLU A 70 19.77 9.74 19.55
C GLU A 70 18.73 10.77 19.13
N GLU A 71 18.89 11.37 17.95
CA GLU A 71 17.92 12.29 17.35
C GLU A 71 16.77 11.57 16.66
N ILE A 72 16.87 10.23 16.44
CA ILE A 72 15.80 9.43 15.84
C ILE A 72 14.81 9.02 16.92
N LEU A 73 13.60 9.54 16.82
CA LEU A 73 12.56 9.39 17.83
C LEU A 73 11.76 8.11 17.68
N GLN A 74 11.49 7.67 16.46
CA GLN A 74 10.72 6.46 16.19
C GLN A 74 10.92 5.93 14.75
N VAL A 75 10.81 4.62 14.63
CA VAL A 75 10.79 3.89 13.35
C VAL A 75 9.37 3.34 13.11
N CYS A 76 8.84 3.43 11.90
CA CYS A 76 7.63 2.72 11.49
C CYS A 76 7.95 1.75 10.37
N VAL A 77 7.56 0.50 10.55
CA VAL A 77 7.68 -0.55 9.53
C VAL A 77 6.29 -0.86 8.97
N ASN A 78 6.09 -0.55 7.70
CA ASN A 78 4.90 -0.97 6.98
C ASN A 78 4.89 -2.48 6.75
N VAL A 79 3.71 -3.06 6.77
CA VAL A 79 3.48 -4.49 6.57
C VAL A 79 2.35 -4.65 5.55
N ALA A 80 2.60 -5.41 4.49
CA ALA A 80 1.61 -5.70 3.45
C ALA A 80 0.68 -6.87 3.85
N GLU A 81 0.33 -6.94 5.14
CA GLU A 81 -0.54 -7.95 5.77
C GLU A 81 -1.50 -7.26 6.75
N ARG A 82 -2.37 -8.06 7.37
CA ARG A 82 -3.28 -7.58 8.42
C ARG A 82 -2.49 -7.24 9.68
N VAL A 83 -2.62 -6.01 10.12
CA VAL A 83 -1.88 -5.48 11.26
C VAL A 83 -2.82 -5.05 12.36
N ASN A 84 -2.55 -5.52 13.59
CA ASN A 84 -3.06 -4.89 14.80
C ASN A 84 -1.98 -3.95 15.35
N PRO A 85 -2.04 -2.65 15.05
CA PRO A 85 -0.98 -1.72 15.38
C PRO A 85 -0.93 -1.37 16.89
N VAL A 86 -2.00 -1.66 17.63
CA VAL A 86 -2.06 -1.46 19.09
C VAL A 86 -1.32 -2.58 19.82
N GLN A 87 -1.53 -3.83 19.37
CA GLN A 87 -0.82 -4.99 19.93
C GLN A 87 0.55 -5.21 19.29
N GLY A 88 0.89 -4.49 18.24
CA GLY A 88 2.17 -4.65 17.54
C GLY A 88 2.31 -5.98 16.78
N ASN A 89 1.19 -6.58 16.34
CA ASN A 89 1.15 -7.89 15.70
C ASN A 89 0.78 -7.78 14.22
N ALA A 90 1.48 -8.55 13.37
CA ALA A 90 1.15 -8.77 11.97
C ALA A 90 0.65 -10.20 11.78
N TYR A 91 -0.48 -10.36 11.10
CA TYR A 91 -1.04 -11.67 10.82
C TYR A 91 -0.25 -12.37 9.70
N ASN A 92 0.11 -13.63 9.90
CA ASN A 92 0.92 -14.44 8.96
C ASN A 92 2.36 -13.94 8.68
N MET A 93 2.87 -12.99 9.47
CA MET A 93 4.25 -12.53 9.33
C MET A 93 5.05 -12.86 10.58
N PHE A 94 6.22 -13.49 10.41
CA PHE A 94 7.09 -13.94 11.51
C PHE A 94 6.34 -14.74 12.59
N THR A 95 5.56 -15.72 12.16
CA THR A 95 4.63 -16.51 13.00
C THR A 95 5.30 -17.36 14.07
N PHE A 96 6.62 -17.49 14.05
CA PHE A 96 7.42 -18.17 15.06
C PHE A 96 7.64 -17.32 16.33
N LEU A 97 7.34 -16.01 16.28
CA LEU A 97 7.50 -15.13 17.43
C LEU A 97 6.46 -15.44 18.50
N LYS A 98 6.89 -15.41 19.76
CA LYS A 98 6.02 -15.53 20.95
C LYS A 98 5.63 -14.15 21.51
N GLU A 99 6.42 -13.14 21.23
CA GLU A 99 6.25 -11.74 21.55
C GLU A 99 5.68 -10.96 20.36
N SER A 100 5.29 -9.71 20.54
CA SER A 100 4.83 -8.89 19.42
C SER A 100 5.97 -8.60 18.43
N LEU A 101 5.62 -8.44 17.14
CA LEU A 101 6.61 -8.05 16.12
C LEU A 101 7.23 -6.69 16.45
N THR A 102 6.43 -5.77 16.98
CA THR A 102 6.90 -4.44 17.42
C THR A 102 7.96 -4.55 18.51
N ASP A 103 7.71 -5.36 19.56
CA ASP A 103 8.68 -5.52 20.66
C ASP A 103 9.97 -6.14 20.16
N LYS A 104 9.87 -7.16 19.29
CA LYS A 104 11.04 -7.81 18.71
C LYS A 104 11.88 -6.88 17.85
N LEU A 105 11.24 -6.11 16.98
CA LEU A 105 11.94 -5.12 16.15
C LEU A 105 12.56 -4.02 17.03
N THR A 106 11.87 -3.57 18.08
CA THR A 106 12.41 -2.59 19.05
C THR A 106 13.69 -3.10 19.71
N GLN A 107 13.71 -4.37 20.12
CA GLN A 107 14.92 -5.01 20.69
C GLN A 107 16.08 -5.07 19.67
N LEU A 108 15.82 -5.44 18.43
CA LEU A 108 16.85 -5.63 17.41
C LEU A 108 17.38 -4.28 16.85
N ILE A 109 16.50 -3.29 16.74
CA ILE A 109 16.84 -1.96 16.20
C ILE A 109 17.34 -1.02 17.30
N GLN A 110 16.98 -1.26 18.57
CA GLN A 110 17.31 -0.43 19.72
C GLN A 110 16.77 1.02 19.61
N LEU A 111 15.63 1.19 18.98
CA LEU A 111 14.84 2.41 18.88
C LEU A 111 13.37 2.04 19.02
N PRO A 112 12.50 2.95 19.45
CA PRO A 112 11.05 2.71 19.45
C PRO A 112 10.56 2.37 18.05
N VAL A 113 9.88 1.22 17.90
CA VAL A 113 9.30 0.78 16.61
C VAL A 113 7.79 0.75 16.71
N CYS A 114 7.12 1.12 15.66
CA CYS A 114 5.71 0.78 15.43
C CYS A 114 5.55 0.07 14.08
N ILE A 115 4.46 -0.66 13.92
CA ILE A 115 4.10 -1.27 12.64
C ILE A 115 2.76 -0.73 12.17
N GLU A 116 2.58 -0.66 10.85
CA GLU A 116 1.33 -0.23 10.25
C GLU A 116 1.06 -1.01 8.95
N ASN A 117 -0.20 -1.12 8.56
CA ASN A 117 -0.53 -1.65 7.24
C ASN A 117 -0.11 -0.64 6.15
N ASP A 118 0.50 -1.13 5.07
CA ASP A 118 1.02 -0.33 3.95
C ASP A 118 -0.04 0.58 3.32
N THR A 119 -1.23 0.06 3.07
CA THR A 119 -2.33 0.81 2.45
C THR A 119 -2.87 1.91 3.38
N ARG A 120 -2.95 1.65 4.69
CA ARG A 120 -3.31 2.69 5.68
C ARG A 120 -2.24 3.77 5.76
N SER A 121 -0.97 3.40 5.71
CA SER A 121 0.13 4.38 5.64
C SER A 121 0.05 5.24 4.39
N MET A 122 -0.26 4.66 3.24
CA MET A 122 -0.47 5.41 1.98
C MET A 122 -1.66 6.37 2.09
N ALA A 123 -2.78 5.94 2.68
CA ALA A 123 -3.93 6.79 2.93
C ALA A 123 -3.57 7.98 3.83
N PHE A 124 -2.81 7.72 4.89
CA PHE A 124 -2.36 8.76 5.82
C PHE A 124 -1.40 9.76 5.15
N ALA A 125 -0.52 9.29 4.27
CA ALA A 125 0.34 10.16 3.48
C ALA A 125 -0.46 11.13 2.59
N GLU A 126 -1.49 10.65 1.91
CA GLU A 126 -2.35 11.48 1.09
C GLU A 126 -3.15 12.50 1.91
N LEU A 127 -3.58 12.14 3.12
CA LEU A 127 -4.24 13.06 4.04
C LEU A 127 -3.33 14.21 4.48
N ILE A 128 -2.07 13.92 4.81
CA ILE A 128 -1.15 14.91 5.40
C ILE A 128 -0.39 15.70 4.34
N ASN A 129 0.20 15.00 3.36
CA ASN A 129 1.12 15.59 2.37
C ASN A 129 0.60 15.53 0.91
N GLY A 130 -0.53 14.84 0.67
CA GLY A 130 -1.09 14.65 -0.66
C GLY A 130 -2.28 15.54 -0.99
N GLN A 131 -3.10 15.07 -1.92
CA GLN A 131 -4.28 15.81 -2.43
C GLN A 131 -5.44 15.90 -1.43
N CYS A 132 -5.41 15.10 -0.36
CA CYS A 132 -6.49 15.02 0.62
C CYS A 132 -6.29 15.96 1.80
N LYS A 133 -5.32 16.85 1.76
CA LYS A 133 -5.04 17.79 2.85
C LYS A 133 -6.26 18.65 3.16
N GLY A 134 -6.73 18.57 4.42
CA GLY A 134 -7.89 19.30 4.90
C GLY A 134 -9.25 18.61 4.69
N LEU A 135 -9.28 17.46 3.99
CA LEU A 135 -10.47 16.62 3.89
C LEU A 135 -10.61 15.70 5.11
N LYS A 136 -11.81 15.17 5.32
CA LYS A 136 -12.14 14.34 6.48
C LYS A 136 -12.46 12.90 6.14
N ASP A 137 -13.20 12.68 5.05
CA ASP A 137 -13.72 11.37 4.69
C ASP A 137 -13.12 10.93 3.36
N ILE A 138 -12.16 9.99 3.42
CA ILE A 138 -11.32 9.61 2.31
C ILE A 138 -11.25 8.09 2.22
N ILE A 139 -11.31 7.58 0.99
CA ILE A 139 -10.96 6.20 0.69
C ILE A 139 -9.73 6.20 -0.21
N PHE A 140 -8.65 5.58 0.25
CA PHE A 140 -7.48 5.31 -0.56
C PHE A 140 -7.54 3.87 -1.06
N VAL A 141 -7.36 3.66 -2.35
CA VAL A 141 -7.37 2.33 -2.99
C VAL A 141 -5.96 2.01 -3.46
N ASN A 142 -5.33 1.02 -2.84
CA ASN A 142 -4.01 0.53 -3.21
C ASN A 142 -4.16 -0.59 -4.24
N VAL A 143 -3.93 -0.28 -5.52
CA VAL A 143 -3.99 -1.24 -6.62
C VAL A 143 -2.57 -1.66 -6.98
N CYS A 144 -2.17 -2.82 -6.45
CA CYS A 144 -0.82 -3.37 -6.63
C CYS A 144 -0.89 -4.88 -6.93
N TRP A 145 0.10 -5.66 -6.52
CA TRP A 145 0.06 -7.12 -6.63
C TRP A 145 -1.19 -7.74 -5.96
N GLY A 146 -1.61 -7.19 -4.82
CA GLY A 146 -2.92 -7.38 -4.20
C GLY A 146 -3.81 -6.15 -4.40
N ILE A 147 -4.89 -6.06 -3.61
CA ILE A 147 -5.72 -4.87 -3.52
C ILE A 147 -6.18 -4.64 -2.07
N GLY A 148 -6.08 -3.40 -1.60
CA GLY A 148 -6.56 -2.99 -0.29
C GLY A 148 -7.17 -1.60 -0.31
N ILE A 149 -7.88 -1.23 0.75
CA ILE A 149 -8.33 0.14 0.96
C ILE A 149 -7.87 0.65 2.32
N GLY A 150 -7.45 1.92 2.35
CA GLY A 150 -7.27 2.70 3.57
C GLY A 150 -8.47 3.61 3.75
N ILE A 151 -9.06 3.60 4.94
CA ILE A 151 -10.27 4.34 5.25
C ILE A 151 -9.93 5.45 6.24
N ILE A 152 -10.29 6.68 5.92
CA ILE A 152 -10.21 7.83 6.80
C ILE A 152 -11.61 8.36 7.01
N ILE A 153 -12.00 8.53 8.28
CA ILE A 153 -13.28 9.08 8.71
C ILE A 153 -13.01 10.19 9.71
N ASP A 154 -13.63 11.35 9.51
CA ASP A 154 -13.45 12.54 10.37
C ASP A 154 -11.97 12.92 10.56
N GLY A 155 -11.17 12.80 9.49
CA GLY A 155 -9.75 13.14 9.46
C GLY A 155 -8.85 12.14 10.19
N LYS A 156 -9.32 10.94 10.52
CA LYS A 156 -8.58 9.90 11.26
C LYS A 156 -8.63 8.57 10.53
N LEU A 157 -7.51 7.82 10.57
CA LEU A 157 -7.49 6.45 10.11
C LEU A 157 -8.52 5.60 10.86
N TYR A 158 -9.35 4.90 10.12
CA TYR A 158 -10.31 3.96 10.68
C TYR A 158 -9.71 2.56 10.78
N TYR A 159 -9.55 2.08 12.00
CA TYR A 159 -8.91 0.79 12.29
C TYR A 159 -9.90 -0.35 12.49
N GLY A 160 -11.18 -0.06 12.73
CA GLY A 160 -12.11 -1.05 13.28
C GLY A 160 -11.71 -1.46 14.69
N LYS A 161 -12.30 -2.56 15.20
CA LYS A 161 -12.08 -3.04 16.57
C LYS A 161 -10.64 -3.45 16.87
N SER A 162 -9.98 -4.12 15.93
CA SER A 162 -8.69 -4.80 16.15
C SER A 162 -7.64 -4.46 15.10
N GLY A 163 -7.83 -3.37 14.35
CA GLY A 163 -6.90 -2.97 13.30
C GLY A 163 -7.09 -3.69 11.96
N TYR A 164 -8.20 -4.40 11.74
CA TYR A 164 -8.44 -5.19 10.54
C TYR A 164 -9.51 -4.61 9.62
N SER A 165 -9.79 -3.30 9.69
CA SER A 165 -10.67 -2.64 8.71
C SER A 165 -10.00 -2.51 7.35
N GLY A 166 -10.81 -2.39 6.29
CA GLY A 166 -10.28 -2.14 4.96
C GLY A 166 -9.94 -3.40 4.15
N GLU A 167 -10.33 -4.59 4.60
CA GLU A 167 -10.12 -5.87 3.91
C GLU A 167 -11.01 -6.03 2.66
N PHE A 168 -11.14 -4.96 1.87
CA PHE A 168 -11.96 -4.88 0.66
C PHE A 168 -11.63 -5.97 -0.36
N GLY A 169 -10.35 -6.24 -0.58
CA GLY A 169 -9.89 -7.27 -1.51
C GLY A 169 -10.40 -8.67 -1.17
N HIS A 170 -10.77 -8.91 0.10
CA HIS A 170 -11.24 -10.22 0.57
C HIS A 170 -12.77 -10.33 0.70
N MET A 171 -13.53 -9.32 0.30
CA MET A 171 -14.98 -9.44 0.15
C MET A 171 -15.31 -10.43 -0.97
N THR A 172 -16.24 -11.34 -0.72
CA THR A 172 -16.74 -12.28 -1.75
C THR A 172 -17.65 -11.55 -2.72
N ALA A 173 -17.24 -11.44 -3.97
CA ALA A 173 -17.99 -10.75 -5.02
C ALA A 173 -18.14 -11.58 -6.31
N TYR A 174 -17.38 -12.66 -6.44
CA TYR A 174 -17.33 -13.46 -7.65
C TYR A 174 -17.62 -14.93 -7.39
N ASN A 175 -18.36 -15.56 -8.30
CA ASN A 175 -18.58 -17.00 -8.33
C ASN A 175 -17.63 -17.66 -9.35
N ASN A 176 -16.32 -17.48 -9.13
CA ASN A 176 -15.28 -17.91 -10.07
C ASN A 176 -14.50 -19.16 -9.63
N ASN A 177 -14.83 -19.73 -8.47
CA ASN A 177 -14.14 -20.88 -7.86
C ASN A 177 -12.63 -20.70 -7.64
N ILE A 178 -12.11 -19.47 -7.71
CA ILE A 178 -10.69 -19.19 -7.48
C ILE A 178 -10.44 -19.02 -6.00
N ILE A 179 -9.51 -19.85 -5.49
CA ILE A 179 -9.08 -19.76 -4.10
C ILE A 179 -8.14 -18.56 -3.96
N CYS A 180 -8.52 -17.59 -3.13
CA CYS A 180 -7.68 -16.46 -2.76
C CYS A 180 -6.56 -16.92 -1.80
N HIS A 181 -5.44 -16.19 -1.75
CA HIS A 181 -4.36 -16.48 -0.79
C HIS A 181 -4.82 -16.40 0.68
N CYS A 182 -5.93 -15.72 0.98
CA CYS A 182 -6.55 -15.73 2.30
C CYS A 182 -7.29 -17.04 2.65
N GLY A 183 -7.34 -18.00 1.73
CA GLY A 183 -8.02 -19.31 1.88
C GLY A 183 -9.52 -19.27 1.57
N LYS A 184 -10.09 -18.14 1.15
CA LYS A 184 -11.51 -18.04 0.75
C LYS A 184 -11.66 -18.07 -0.76
N ILE A 185 -12.90 -18.26 -1.23
CA ILE A 185 -13.23 -18.35 -2.66
C ILE A 185 -13.98 -17.09 -3.10
N GLY A 186 -13.70 -16.62 -4.32
CA GLY A 186 -14.46 -15.54 -4.96
C GLY A 186 -14.18 -14.14 -4.40
N CYS A 187 -13.04 -13.93 -3.74
CA CYS A 187 -12.63 -12.62 -3.26
C CYS A 187 -12.46 -11.62 -4.43
N ILE A 188 -12.73 -10.34 -4.19
CA ILE A 188 -12.51 -9.24 -5.14
C ILE A 188 -11.09 -9.30 -5.70
N GLU A 189 -10.09 -9.53 -4.87
CA GLU A 189 -8.68 -9.61 -5.26
C GLU A 189 -8.41 -10.65 -6.36
N THR A 190 -9.20 -11.72 -6.43
CA THR A 190 -9.01 -12.76 -7.45
C THR A 190 -9.32 -12.28 -8.87
N GLU A 191 -9.99 -11.12 -9.01
CA GLU A 191 -10.40 -10.57 -10.30
C GLU A 191 -9.83 -9.19 -10.63
N VAL A 192 -9.42 -8.39 -9.61
CA VAL A 192 -9.09 -6.97 -9.80
C VAL A 192 -7.71 -6.55 -9.27
N SER A 193 -6.79 -7.48 -9.08
CA SER A 193 -5.43 -7.24 -8.59
C SER A 193 -4.36 -7.45 -9.67
N GLY A 194 -3.11 -7.11 -9.37
CA GLY A 194 -1.96 -7.43 -10.24
C GLY A 194 -1.79 -8.93 -10.45
N ARG A 195 -2.10 -9.75 -9.43
CA ARG A 195 -2.16 -11.23 -9.58
C ARG A 195 -3.22 -11.66 -10.60
N ALA A 196 -4.39 -11.03 -10.55
CA ALA A 196 -5.46 -11.31 -11.51
C ALA A 196 -5.08 -10.85 -12.92
N LEU A 197 -4.44 -9.67 -13.05
CA LEU A 197 -3.92 -9.15 -14.31
C LEU A 197 -2.93 -10.14 -14.94
N LYS A 198 -1.94 -10.59 -14.17
CA LYS A 198 -0.96 -11.59 -14.62
C LYS A 198 -1.64 -12.90 -15.05
N ARG A 199 -2.49 -13.46 -14.18
CA ARG A 199 -3.19 -14.72 -14.48
C ARG A 199 -3.96 -14.64 -15.80
N LYS A 200 -4.80 -13.62 -15.95
CA LYS A 200 -5.63 -13.43 -17.15
C LYS A 200 -4.80 -13.19 -18.41
N LEU A 201 -3.71 -12.43 -18.31
CA LEU A 201 -2.81 -12.19 -19.45
C LEU A 201 -2.13 -13.48 -19.89
N VAL A 202 -1.60 -14.26 -18.95
CA VAL A 202 -0.94 -15.56 -19.22
C VAL A 202 -1.94 -16.56 -19.81
N GLU A 203 -3.18 -16.64 -19.30
CA GLU A 203 -4.25 -17.47 -19.85
C GLU A 203 -4.52 -17.13 -21.33
N LYS A 204 -4.73 -15.84 -21.64
CA LYS A 204 -4.98 -15.38 -23.01
C LYS A 204 -3.80 -15.65 -23.95
N ILE A 205 -2.56 -15.52 -23.49
CA ILE A 205 -1.37 -15.86 -24.27
C ILE A 205 -1.35 -17.38 -24.58
N LYS A 206 -1.66 -18.22 -23.59
CA LYS A 206 -1.75 -19.68 -23.77
C LYS A 206 -2.90 -20.11 -24.69
N GLU A 207 -3.97 -19.32 -24.75
CA GLU A 207 -5.08 -19.48 -25.71
C GLU A 207 -4.72 -19.02 -27.13
N GLY A 208 -3.48 -18.58 -27.38
CA GLY A 208 -2.99 -18.18 -28.70
C GLY A 208 -3.13 -16.68 -29.00
N LYS A 209 -3.50 -15.83 -28.06
CA LYS A 209 -3.47 -14.38 -28.26
C LYS A 209 -2.03 -13.86 -28.25
N THR A 210 -1.75 -12.90 -29.12
CA THR A 210 -0.41 -12.34 -29.28
C THR A 210 -0.16 -11.16 -28.33
N SER A 211 0.99 -11.16 -27.67
CA SER A 211 1.54 -10.10 -26.83
C SER A 211 3.05 -10.03 -27.03
N ILE A 212 3.67 -8.90 -26.75
CA ILE A 212 5.14 -8.78 -26.69
C ILE A 212 5.75 -9.71 -25.64
N LEU A 213 4.95 -10.18 -24.66
CA LEU A 213 5.34 -11.11 -23.61
C LEU A 213 5.19 -12.61 -24.02
N SER A 214 4.62 -12.90 -25.21
CA SER A 214 4.30 -14.29 -25.63
C SER A 214 5.52 -15.21 -25.63
N GLU A 215 6.67 -14.72 -26.08
CA GLU A 215 7.90 -15.54 -26.13
C GLU A 215 8.37 -15.93 -24.73
N ARG A 216 8.32 -15.02 -23.77
CA ARG A 216 8.70 -15.26 -22.37
C ARG A 216 7.78 -16.32 -21.74
N VAL A 217 6.48 -16.22 -21.97
CA VAL A 217 5.48 -17.14 -21.42
C VAL A 217 5.54 -18.52 -22.09
N LEU A 218 5.56 -18.57 -23.44
CA LEU A 218 5.37 -19.83 -24.16
C LEU A 218 6.66 -20.61 -24.40
N LYS A 219 7.79 -19.91 -24.67
CA LYS A 219 9.05 -20.57 -25.00
C LYS A 219 9.98 -20.69 -23.79
N LYS A 220 10.07 -19.64 -22.97
CA LYS A 220 10.99 -19.60 -21.83
C LYS A 220 10.35 -20.04 -20.52
N ASN A 221 9.02 -20.19 -20.48
CA ASN A 221 8.22 -20.51 -19.30
C ASN A 221 8.58 -19.61 -18.09
N GLU A 222 8.85 -18.32 -18.37
CA GLU A 222 9.20 -17.35 -17.35
C GLU A 222 7.97 -16.96 -16.53
N ASP A 223 8.15 -16.80 -15.23
CA ASP A 223 7.15 -16.24 -14.34
C ASP A 223 7.19 -14.70 -14.43
N LEU A 224 6.16 -14.10 -15.03
CA LEU A 224 6.08 -12.65 -15.22
C LEU A 224 5.89 -11.93 -13.87
N SER A 225 6.65 -10.88 -13.65
CA SER A 225 6.42 -9.91 -12.58
C SER A 225 5.33 -8.91 -12.96
N LEU A 226 4.81 -8.16 -11.98
CA LEU A 226 3.90 -7.05 -12.26
C LEU A 226 4.60 -5.99 -13.11
N GLN A 227 5.88 -5.69 -12.82
CA GLN A 227 6.66 -4.70 -13.58
C GLN A 227 6.76 -5.07 -15.07
N ASP A 228 6.98 -6.35 -15.40
CA ASP A 228 7.01 -6.81 -16.80
C ASP A 228 5.71 -6.47 -17.56
N ILE A 229 4.58 -6.60 -16.87
CA ILE A 229 3.26 -6.31 -17.44
C ILE A 229 3.05 -4.80 -17.56
N LEU A 230 3.47 -4.03 -16.54
CA LEU A 230 3.41 -2.56 -16.58
C LEU A 230 4.30 -1.99 -17.69
N ASP A 231 5.48 -2.58 -17.91
CA ASP A 231 6.37 -2.22 -19.02
C ASP A 231 5.77 -2.55 -20.39
N ALA A 232 5.03 -3.67 -20.50
CA ALA A 232 4.31 -4.02 -21.70
C ALA A 232 3.15 -3.04 -21.98
N ILE A 233 2.42 -2.64 -20.95
CA ILE A 233 1.37 -1.61 -21.03
C ILE A 233 1.97 -0.27 -21.46
N ALA A 234 3.10 0.14 -20.90
CA ALA A 234 3.80 1.36 -21.28
C ALA A 234 4.29 1.34 -22.75
N LYS A 235 4.51 0.14 -23.33
CA LYS A 235 4.80 -0.08 -24.76
C LYS A 235 3.55 -0.27 -25.61
N GLU A 236 2.39 0.02 -25.06
CA GLU A 236 1.09 -0.09 -25.73
C GLU A 236 0.76 -1.51 -26.28
N ASP A 237 1.23 -2.56 -25.57
CA ASP A 237 0.86 -3.95 -25.92
C ASP A 237 -0.66 -4.13 -25.81
N VAL A 238 -1.29 -4.37 -26.94
CA VAL A 238 -2.75 -4.39 -27.06
C VAL A 238 -3.40 -5.42 -26.13
N LEU A 239 -2.80 -6.61 -25.98
CA LEU A 239 -3.35 -7.65 -25.11
C LEU A 239 -3.24 -7.25 -23.63
N SER A 240 -2.11 -6.65 -23.23
CA SER A 240 -1.90 -6.16 -21.86
C SER A 240 -2.84 -5.00 -21.53
N LEU A 241 -3.02 -4.04 -22.45
CA LEU A 241 -3.99 -2.94 -22.32
C LEU A 241 -5.43 -3.44 -22.19
N ALA A 242 -5.86 -4.35 -23.08
CA ALA A 242 -7.22 -4.92 -23.03
C ALA A 242 -7.47 -5.73 -21.75
N THR A 243 -6.42 -6.35 -21.21
CA THR A 243 -6.53 -7.09 -19.94
C THR A 243 -6.60 -6.14 -18.74
N LEU A 244 -5.80 -5.06 -18.74
CA LEU A 244 -5.87 -4.00 -17.73
C LEU A 244 -7.24 -3.33 -17.74
N GLN A 245 -7.79 -3.01 -18.93
CA GLN A 245 -9.12 -2.39 -19.04
C GLN A 245 -10.19 -3.26 -18.38
N TYR A 246 -10.19 -4.57 -18.66
CA TYR A 246 -11.11 -5.50 -18.00
C TYR A 246 -11.01 -5.43 -16.46
N ILE A 247 -9.77 -5.47 -15.93
CA ILE A 247 -9.51 -5.35 -14.49
C ILE A 247 -10.06 -4.03 -13.94
N ALA A 248 -9.83 -2.93 -14.65
CA ALA A 248 -10.24 -1.59 -14.25
C ALA A 248 -11.76 -1.41 -14.25
N ASP A 249 -12.45 -1.96 -15.25
CA ASP A 249 -13.92 -1.95 -15.33
C ASP A 249 -14.55 -2.71 -14.13
N GLU A 250 -14.03 -3.92 -13.84
CA GLU A 250 -14.48 -4.71 -12.69
C GLU A 250 -14.15 -4.03 -11.36
N LEU A 251 -12.97 -3.41 -11.23
CA LEU A 251 -12.59 -2.64 -10.04
C LEU A 251 -13.56 -1.47 -9.82
N GLY A 252 -13.89 -0.74 -10.87
CA GLY A 252 -14.84 0.38 -10.81
C GLY A 252 -16.21 -0.06 -10.33
N LYS A 253 -16.70 -1.22 -10.79
CA LYS A 253 -17.95 -1.82 -10.33
C LYS A 253 -17.93 -2.12 -8.82
N GLN A 254 -16.83 -2.69 -8.30
CA GLN A 254 -16.72 -3.01 -6.88
C GLN A 254 -16.57 -1.73 -6.02
N LEU A 255 -15.81 -0.74 -6.51
CA LEU A 255 -15.64 0.54 -5.81
C LEU A 255 -16.92 1.37 -5.78
N ALA A 256 -17.86 1.17 -6.69
CA ALA A 256 -19.19 1.79 -6.62
C ALA A 256 -19.92 1.41 -5.32
N GLY A 257 -19.76 0.16 -4.85
CA GLY A 257 -20.29 -0.25 -3.54
C GLY A 257 -19.63 0.50 -2.39
N VAL A 258 -18.32 0.73 -2.46
CA VAL A 258 -17.57 1.51 -1.44
C VAL A 258 -18.06 2.96 -1.40
N ILE A 259 -18.24 3.59 -2.57
CA ILE A 259 -18.81 4.94 -2.68
C ILE A 259 -20.21 4.99 -2.05
N ASN A 260 -21.08 4.02 -2.35
CA ASN A 260 -22.44 3.98 -1.80
C ASN A 260 -22.49 3.76 -0.28
N ILE A 261 -21.47 3.10 0.31
CA ILE A 261 -21.44 2.81 1.75
C ILE A 261 -20.84 3.97 2.54
N PHE A 262 -19.73 4.54 2.05
CA PHE A 262 -18.94 5.52 2.81
C PHE A 262 -19.20 6.97 2.41
N ASN A 263 -19.72 7.22 1.22
CA ASN A 263 -19.90 8.57 0.65
C ASN A 263 -18.68 9.47 0.93
N PRO A 264 -17.46 9.09 0.50
CA PRO A 264 -16.25 9.84 0.83
C PRO A 264 -16.21 11.16 0.06
N GLU A 265 -15.57 12.19 0.61
CA GLU A 265 -15.25 13.43 -0.11
C GLU A 265 -14.31 13.14 -1.29
N MET A 266 -13.38 12.17 -1.08
CA MET A 266 -12.42 11.79 -2.11
C MET A 266 -12.09 10.29 -2.08
N LEU A 267 -12.08 9.67 -3.26
CA LEU A 267 -11.52 8.35 -3.50
C LEU A 267 -10.21 8.51 -4.28
N VAL A 268 -9.11 8.06 -3.69
CA VAL A 268 -7.77 8.16 -4.27
C VAL A 268 -7.35 6.79 -4.80
N ILE A 269 -7.00 6.70 -6.08
CA ILE A 269 -6.45 5.49 -6.70
C ILE A 269 -4.93 5.60 -6.66
N GLY A 270 -4.28 4.69 -5.95
CA GLY A 270 -2.83 4.59 -5.82
C GLY A 270 -2.33 3.16 -6.02
N GLY A 271 -1.11 2.89 -5.57
CA GLY A 271 -0.43 1.62 -5.76
C GLY A 271 0.31 1.53 -7.09
N GLU A 272 1.06 0.43 -7.28
CA GLU A 272 1.96 0.26 -8.43
C GLU A 272 1.21 0.33 -9.78
N MET A 273 0.00 -0.22 -9.86
CA MET A 273 -0.78 -0.20 -11.10
C MET A 273 -1.26 1.21 -11.49
N SER A 274 -1.27 2.17 -10.57
CA SER A 274 -1.68 3.55 -10.86
C SER A 274 -0.71 4.29 -11.81
N VAL A 275 0.50 3.77 -12.01
CA VAL A 275 1.47 4.32 -12.99
C VAL A 275 0.97 4.22 -14.43
N THR A 276 0.00 3.33 -14.70
CA THR A 276 -0.62 3.19 -16.02
C THR A 276 -1.57 4.36 -16.37
N GLY A 277 -1.76 5.30 -15.42
CA GLY A 277 -2.50 6.54 -15.66
C GLY A 277 -3.95 6.30 -16.10
N ASP A 278 -4.32 6.93 -17.19
CA ASP A 278 -5.70 6.91 -17.70
C ASP A 278 -6.15 5.53 -18.18
N TYR A 279 -5.24 4.63 -18.53
CA TYR A 279 -5.60 3.24 -18.87
C TYR A 279 -6.26 2.50 -17.70
N LEU A 280 -5.89 2.82 -16.45
CA LEU A 280 -6.55 2.31 -15.24
C LEU A 280 -7.69 3.24 -14.80
N THR A 281 -7.42 4.55 -14.70
CA THR A 281 -8.29 5.46 -13.96
C THR A 281 -9.59 5.81 -14.67
N LEU A 282 -9.59 5.91 -16.01
CA LEU A 282 -10.82 6.22 -16.76
C LEU A 282 -11.82 5.08 -16.71
N PRO A 283 -11.46 3.80 -16.98
CA PRO A 283 -12.41 2.68 -16.84
C PRO A 283 -12.94 2.55 -15.41
N VAL A 284 -12.08 2.71 -14.37
CA VAL A 284 -12.52 2.70 -12.97
C VAL A 284 -13.57 3.78 -12.72
N LYS A 285 -13.33 5.03 -13.15
CA LYS A 285 -14.29 6.14 -13.00
C LYS A 285 -15.61 5.85 -13.72
N MET A 286 -15.54 5.28 -14.91
CA MET A 286 -16.74 4.90 -15.67
C MET A 286 -17.53 3.79 -14.97
N GLY A 287 -16.84 2.79 -14.44
CA GLY A 287 -17.44 1.71 -13.65
C GLY A 287 -18.13 2.25 -12.40
N ILE A 288 -17.48 3.12 -11.64
CA ILE A 288 -18.07 3.77 -10.46
C ILE A 288 -19.34 4.52 -10.86
N LYS A 289 -19.30 5.38 -11.88
CA LYS A 289 -20.45 6.15 -12.33
C LYS A 289 -21.60 5.28 -12.80
N LYS A 290 -21.33 4.12 -13.36
CA LYS A 290 -22.36 3.20 -13.86
C LYS A 290 -23.09 2.46 -12.75
N PHE A 291 -22.43 2.20 -11.61
CA PHE A 291 -22.94 1.28 -10.59
C PHE A 291 -23.18 1.94 -9.23
N SER A 292 -22.78 3.19 -9.00
CA SER A 292 -23.11 3.94 -7.79
C SER A 292 -24.27 4.92 -8.03
N LEU A 293 -24.87 5.37 -6.94
CA LEU A 293 -25.96 6.37 -7.00
C LEU A 293 -25.44 7.71 -7.51
N ASN A 294 -26.20 8.37 -8.40
CA ASN A 294 -25.78 9.63 -9.01
C ASN A 294 -25.44 10.71 -7.97
N ILE A 295 -26.21 10.82 -6.90
CA ILE A 295 -25.99 11.78 -5.82
C ILE A 295 -24.63 11.55 -5.14
N MET A 296 -24.21 10.30 -4.95
CA MET A 296 -22.89 9.97 -4.36
C MET A 296 -21.76 10.31 -5.33
N ASN A 297 -21.98 10.14 -6.64
CA ASN A 297 -21.00 10.51 -7.66
C ASN A 297 -20.76 12.02 -7.79
N GLU A 298 -21.75 12.83 -7.46
CA GLU A 298 -21.63 14.29 -7.45
C GLU A 298 -20.84 14.77 -6.23
N ASP A 299 -21.00 14.11 -5.09
CA ASP A 299 -20.31 14.43 -3.84
C ASP A 299 -18.85 13.98 -3.82
N SER A 300 -18.54 12.82 -4.41
CA SER A 300 -17.23 12.18 -4.30
C SER A 300 -16.32 12.54 -5.48
N LYS A 301 -15.10 13.01 -5.19
CA LYS A 301 -14.06 13.19 -6.21
C LYS A 301 -13.22 11.93 -6.34
N ILE A 302 -12.96 11.50 -7.59
CA ILE A 302 -12.11 10.34 -7.87
C ILE A 302 -10.83 10.83 -8.53
N VAL A 303 -9.69 10.63 -7.86
CA VAL A 303 -8.38 11.13 -8.27
C VAL A 303 -7.31 10.02 -8.23
N THR A 304 -6.20 10.25 -8.91
CA THR A 304 -5.00 9.40 -8.79
C THR A 304 -4.08 9.99 -7.72
N SER A 305 -3.39 9.14 -6.95
CA SER A 305 -2.42 9.53 -5.93
C SER A 305 -1.39 10.54 -6.48
N SER A 306 -1.21 11.67 -5.79
CA SER A 306 -0.18 12.64 -6.12
C SER A 306 1.20 12.21 -5.66
N LEU A 307 1.27 11.42 -4.62
CA LEU A 307 2.53 10.93 -4.03
C LEU A 307 3.13 9.75 -4.80
N LYS A 308 2.32 9.12 -5.67
CA LYS A 308 2.78 8.02 -6.54
C LYS A 308 3.55 6.94 -5.74
N GLY A 309 4.73 6.55 -6.23
CA GLY A 309 5.59 5.56 -5.58
C GLY A 309 6.22 5.98 -4.24
N LEU A 310 5.96 7.21 -3.75
CA LEU A 310 6.43 7.68 -2.45
C LEU A 310 5.36 7.54 -1.35
N ALA A 311 4.10 7.27 -1.69
CA ALA A 311 3.00 7.26 -0.71
C ALA A 311 3.27 6.32 0.48
N GLY A 312 3.75 5.10 0.23
CA GLY A 312 4.02 4.11 1.28
C GLY A 312 5.11 4.56 2.25
N ILE A 313 6.24 5.01 1.71
CA ILE A 313 7.38 5.40 2.55
C ILE A 313 7.13 6.72 3.29
N THR A 314 6.53 7.70 2.62
CA THR A 314 6.10 8.95 3.27
C THR A 314 5.09 8.66 4.39
N GLY A 315 4.15 7.76 4.12
CA GLY A 315 3.18 7.32 5.12
C GLY A 315 3.82 6.68 6.34
N ALA A 316 4.80 5.80 6.15
CA ALA A 316 5.54 5.19 7.26
C ALA A 316 6.22 6.25 8.15
N CYS A 317 6.93 7.23 7.57
CA CYS A 317 7.53 8.33 8.30
C CYS A 317 6.48 9.15 9.08
N LEU A 318 5.36 9.49 8.44
CA LEU A 318 4.29 10.27 9.07
C LEU A 318 3.55 9.49 10.16
N ILE A 319 3.40 8.17 10.02
CA ILE A 319 2.85 7.30 11.07
C ILE A 319 3.79 7.22 12.26
N ALA A 320 5.11 7.07 12.04
CA ALA A 320 6.10 7.12 13.12
C ALA A 320 5.93 8.41 13.94
N ARG A 321 5.92 9.54 13.25
CA ARG A 321 5.69 10.86 13.90
C ARG A 321 4.36 10.93 14.63
N TYR A 322 3.27 10.47 14.00
CA TYR A 322 1.94 10.51 14.59
C TYR A 322 1.85 9.68 15.89
N ARG A 323 2.43 8.48 15.89
CA ARG A 323 2.50 7.61 17.06
C ARG A 323 3.31 8.24 18.16
N PHE A 324 4.52 8.71 17.87
CA PHE A 324 5.36 9.41 18.84
C PHE A 324 4.63 10.56 19.55
N LEU A 325 3.92 11.40 18.80
CA LEU A 325 3.21 12.55 19.35
C LEU A 325 1.98 12.18 20.18
N ASN A 326 1.33 11.03 19.91
CA ASN A 326 0.12 10.63 20.63
C ASN A 326 0.41 9.71 21.81
N ASP A 327 1.40 8.84 21.75
CA ASP A 327 1.79 7.96 22.84
C ASP A 327 2.37 8.78 24.01
N ASN A 328 3.10 9.86 23.72
CA ASN A 328 3.61 10.81 24.73
C ASN A 328 2.57 11.78 25.32
N LYS A 329 1.31 11.76 24.86
CA LYS A 329 0.21 12.53 25.48
C LYS A 329 -0.50 11.78 26.60
N GLN A 330 -0.20 10.51 26.82
CA GLN A 330 -0.82 9.67 27.84
C GLN A 330 0.04 9.56 29.12
N THR A 331 1.21 10.18 29.15
CA THR A 331 2.06 10.41 30.32
C THR A 331 1.95 11.85 30.79
#